data_679f63e2ec65159db6df2de0ddd5d0b7
#
_entry.id   679f63e2ec65159db6df2de0ddd5d0b7
#
_cell.length_a   1.000
_cell.length_b   1.000
_cell.length_c   1.000
_cell.angle_alpha   90.00
_cell.angle_beta   90.00
_cell.angle_gamma   90.00
#
_symmetry.space_group_name_H-M   'P 1'
#
loop_
_entity.id
_entity.type
_entity.pdbx_description
1 polymer ?
#
loop_
_entity_poly.entity_id
_entity_poly.type
_entity_poly.pdbx_seq_one_letter_code
_entity_poly.pdbx_strand_id
1 'polypeptide(L)' 'MEPEILRKWKEVKEALEKAGKTNSPFYKRAAWICTKGKDPGPDFFFE' A
#
# COMPACT_ATOMS: atom_id res chain seq x y z
N MET A 1 3.95 -12.80 -2.44
CA MET A 1 2.72 -12.45 -1.72
C MET A 1 1.52 -13.07 -2.41
N GLU A 2 0.56 -13.55 -1.65
CA GLU A 2 -0.60 -14.21 -2.23
C GLU A 2 -1.49 -13.23 -3.00
N PRO A 3 -2.15 -13.69 -4.08
CA PRO A 3 -3.02 -12.83 -4.88
C PRO A 3 -4.12 -12.15 -4.08
N GLU A 4 -4.68 -12.84 -3.08
CA GLU A 4 -5.72 -12.26 -2.24
C GLU A 4 -5.22 -11.05 -1.47
N ILE A 5 -4.01 -11.15 -0.94
CA ILE A 5 -3.41 -10.06 -0.16
C ILE A 5 -3.09 -8.88 -1.06
N LEU A 6 -2.57 -9.15 -2.25
CA LEU A 6 -2.31 -8.09 -3.22
C LEU A 6 -3.59 -7.37 -3.62
N ARG A 7 -4.68 -8.12 -3.79
CA ARG A 7 -5.97 -7.54 -4.16
C ARG A 7 -6.48 -6.61 -3.05
N LYS A 8 -6.33 -7.03 -1.80
CA LYS A 8 -6.74 -6.21 -0.67
C LYS A 8 -5.94 -4.90 -0.62
N TRP A 9 -4.64 -4.98 -0.84
CA TRP A 9 -3.82 -3.78 -0.84
C TRP A 9 -4.16 -2.84 -1.99
N LYS A 10 -4.52 -3.40 -3.12
CA LYS A 10 -4.97 -2.59 -4.25
C LYS A 10 -6.26 -1.85 -3.90
N GLU A 11 -7.19 -2.53 -3.24
CA GLU A 11 -8.43 -1.90 -2.79
C GLU A 11 -8.16 -0.78 -1.79
N VAL A 12 -7.26 -1.02 -0.85
CA VAL A 12 -6.88 -0.01 0.13
C VAL A 12 -6.28 1.21 -0.56
N LYS A 13 -5.39 0.97 -1.51
CA LYS A 13 -4.77 2.05 -2.27
C LYS A 13 -5.82 2.89 -2.98
N GLU A 14 -6.73 2.25 -3.68
CA GLU A 14 -7.78 2.96 -4.41
C GLU A 14 -8.71 3.73 -3.47
N ALA A 15 -9.06 3.14 -2.33
CA ALA A 15 -9.91 3.80 -1.35
C ALA A 15 -9.24 5.06 -0.80
N LEU A 16 -7.96 4.99 -0.53
CA LEU A 16 -7.22 6.15 -0.04
C LEU A 16 -7.10 7.23 -1.10
N GLU A 17 -6.95 6.85 -2.35
CA GLU A 17 -6.92 7.81 -3.45
C GLU A 17 -8.25 8.55 -3.57
N LYS A 18 -9.34 7.82 -3.44
CA LYS A 18 -10.66 8.43 -3.50
C LYS A 18 -10.90 9.36 -2.31
N ALA A 19 -10.35 9.03 -1.17
CA ALA A 19 -10.48 9.86 0.03
C ALA A 19 -9.49 11.03 0.03
N GLY A 20 -8.59 11.09 -0.94
CA GLY A 20 -7.59 12.15 -1.01
C GLY A 20 -6.47 11.98 0.00
N LYS A 21 -6.26 10.78 0.52
CA LYS A 21 -5.26 10.52 1.55
C LYS A 21 -4.02 9.87 0.97
N THR A 22 -3.52 10.44 -0.11
CA THR A 22 -2.35 9.90 -0.79
C THR A 22 -1.03 10.21 -0.09
N ASN A 23 -1.08 11.04 0.96
CA ASN A 23 0.11 11.37 1.75
C ASN A 23 0.26 10.52 3.00
N SER A 24 -0.69 9.62 3.28
CA SER A 24 -0.59 8.81 4.48
C SER A 24 0.45 7.71 4.32
N PRO A 25 1.12 7.32 5.41
CA PRO A 25 2.08 6.20 5.34
C PRO A 25 1.40 4.91 4.90
N PHE A 26 0.14 4.76 5.26
CA PHE A 26 -0.63 3.58 4.85
C PHE A 26 -0.77 3.50 3.33
N TYR A 27 -1.02 4.64 2.71
CA TYR A 27 -1.09 4.71 1.26
C TYR A 27 0.25 4.36 0.61
N LYS A 28 1.33 4.91 1.17
CA LYS A 28 2.67 4.63 0.64
C LYS A 28 2.98 3.14 0.71
N ARG A 29 2.58 2.50 1.80
CA ARG A 29 2.77 1.05 1.94
C ARG A 29 1.95 0.30 0.89
N ALA A 30 0.70 0.67 0.72
CA ALA A 30 -0.16 0.01 -0.26
C ALA A 30 0.38 0.18 -1.67
N ALA A 31 0.84 1.38 -2.01
CA ALA A 31 1.42 1.64 -3.32
C ALA A 31 2.67 0.80 -3.55
N TRP A 32 3.53 0.70 -2.53
CA TRP A 32 4.73 -0.13 -2.62
C TRP A 32 4.36 -1.59 -2.89
N ILE A 33 3.42 -2.12 -2.11
CA ILE A 33 3.01 -3.51 -2.26
C ILE A 33 2.43 -3.76 -3.66
N CYS A 34 1.62 -2.84 -4.15
CA CYS A 34 1.04 -2.97 -5.48
C CYS A 34 2.08 -2.90 -6.59
N THR A 35 3.14 -2.11 -6.38
CA THR A 35 4.19 -1.94 -7.39
C THR A 35 5.22 -3.07 -7.34
N LYS A 36 5.66 -3.42 -6.14
CA LYS A 36 6.74 -4.40 -5.96
C LYS A 36 6.24 -5.82 -5.74
N GLY A 37 5.00 -5.98 -5.33
CA GLY A 37 4.42 -7.29 -5.07
C GLY A 37 4.84 -7.88 -3.74
N LYS A 38 5.37 -7.07 -2.83
CA LYS A 38 5.77 -7.53 -1.50
C LYS A 38 5.73 -6.40 -0.49
N ASP A 39 5.63 -6.76 0.79
CA ASP A 39 5.60 -5.80 1.87
C ASP A 39 6.98 -5.13 2.03
N PRO A 40 7.03 -3.80 2.18
CA PRO A 40 8.30 -3.09 2.30
C PRO A 40 9.05 -3.35 3.60
N GLY A 41 8.34 -3.83 4.63
CA GLY A 41 8.97 -4.06 5.92
C GLY A 41 8.90 -2.85 6.84
N PRO A 42 9.37 -3.02 8.09
CA PRO A 42 9.23 -1.97 9.10
C PRO A 42 10.04 -0.71 8.83
N ASP A 43 11.16 -0.82 8.14
CA ASP A 43 12.02 0.32 7.88
C ASP A 43 11.42 1.33 6.92
N PHE A 44 10.39 0.93 6.20
CA PHE A 44 9.76 1.79 5.21
C PHE A 44 9.16 3.04 5.83
N PHE A 45 8.69 2.94 7.06
CA PHE A 45 8.00 4.03 7.73
C PHE A 45 8.91 4.96 8.52
N PHE A 46 10.19 4.70 8.53
CA PHE A 46 11.12 5.46 9.37
C PHE A 46 12.09 6.32 8.55
N GLU A 47 11.78 6.52 7.30
CA GLU A 47 12.60 7.40 6.47
C GLU A 47 12.26 8.85 6.59
#